data_fa4066710b6fdba2bb4631006d12cde0
#
_entry.id   fa4066710b6fdba2bb4631006d12cde0
#
_cell.length_a   1.000
_cell.length_b   1.000
_cell.length_c   1.000
_cell.angle_alpha   90.00
_cell.angle_beta   90.00
_cell.angle_gamma   90.00
#
_symmetry.space_group_name_H-M   'P 1'
#
loop_
_entity.id
_entity.type
_entity.pdbx_description
1 polymer ?
#
loop_
_entity_poly.entity_id
_entity_poly.type
_entity_poly.pdbx_seq_one_letter_code
_entity_poly.pdbx_strand_id
1 'polypeptide(L)'
;AGMNLLLADRSDVAADRLTRNGSGKSSAVALARWLVGGSRPAFLNHVTASNFYARFGAPGQRELLIRRPASKNAKAHVEGIIASSEVPASELAGCLAPAFFALPVEVSRPTPGQLWAQLARDYFGDPWRISSWDSDWESGVRLGFFLGISPEVTGRAGDLADLGANLKAAKKAAQSGVLRGVSTDMAKT
;
A
#
# COMPACT_ATOMS: atom_id res chain seq x y z
N ALA A 1 -12.86 -0.75 -21.35
CA ALA A 1 -12.49 -1.40 -20.09
C ALA A 1 -13.50 -2.50 -19.79
N GLY A 2 -13.07 -3.73 -19.60
CA GLY A 2 -13.90 -4.89 -19.31
C GLY A 2 -13.65 -5.43 -17.92
N MET A 3 -14.60 -6.19 -17.39
CA MET A 3 -14.43 -6.93 -16.15
C MET A 3 -13.53 -8.15 -16.42
N ASN A 4 -12.43 -8.26 -15.68
CA ASN A 4 -11.56 -9.43 -15.71
C ASN A 4 -11.96 -10.36 -14.56
N LEU A 5 -12.35 -11.58 -14.87
CA LEU A 5 -12.77 -12.57 -13.90
C LEU A 5 -11.72 -13.69 -13.81
N LEU A 6 -11.10 -13.85 -12.64
CA LEU A 6 -10.20 -14.94 -12.36
C LEU A 6 -10.95 -16.06 -11.63
N LEU A 7 -11.28 -17.13 -12.37
CA LEU A 7 -11.96 -18.29 -11.82
C LEU A 7 -10.96 -19.42 -11.57
N ALA A 8 -11.10 -20.07 -10.42
CA ALA A 8 -10.46 -21.36 -10.19
C ALA A 8 -11.44 -22.43 -10.63
N ASP A 9 -11.07 -23.18 -11.64
CA ASP A 9 -11.84 -24.35 -12.05
C ASP A 9 -11.62 -25.53 -11.10
N ARG A 10 -12.64 -26.35 -10.95
CA ARG A 10 -12.55 -27.57 -10.16
C ARG A 10 -12.13 -28.69 -11.12
N SER A 11 -10.87 -29.11 -11.10
CA SER A 11 -10.49 -30.31 -11.84
C SER A 11 -11.09 -31.53 -11.13
N ASP A 12 -11.77 -32.36 -11.88
CA ASP A 12 -12.40 -33.60 -11.39
C ASP A 12 -11.41 -34.62 -10.81
N VAL A 13 -10.12 -34.35 -10.95
CA VAL A 13 -9.01 -35.24 -10.52
C VAL A 13 -8.37 -34.80 -9.18
N ALA A 14 -8.70 -33.63 -8.68
CA ALA A 14 -8.09 -33.15 -7.45
C ALA A 14 -8.85 -33.70 -6.24
N ALA A 15 -8.20 -34.62 -5.54
CA ALA A 15 -8.62 -35.14 -4.25
C ALA A 15 -9.16 -34.02 -3.33
N ASP A 16 -10.08 -34.39 -2.44
CA ASP A 16 -10.85 -33.57 -1.47
C ASP A 16 -10.09 -32.53 -0.64
N ARG A 17 -8.81 -32.34 -0.87
CA ARG A 17 -7.92 -31.44 -0.10
C ARG A 17 -7.58 -30.10 -0.78
N LEU A 18 -7.90 -29.94 -2.06
CA LEU A 18 -7.65 -28.68 -2.75
C LEU A 18 -8.93 -27.82 -2.73
N THR A 19 -9.05 -27.04 -1.68
CA THR A 19 -10.10 -26.04 -1.60
C THR A 19 -9.88 -24.97 -2.69
N ARG A 20 -10.97 -24.34 -3.19
CA ARG A 20 -10.90 -23.18 -4.12
C ARG A 20 -9.95 -22.08 -3.64
N ASN A 21 -9.70 -22.01 -2.33
CA ASN A 21 -8.76 -21.08 -1.71
C ASN A 21 -7.28 -21.41 -1.99
N GLY A 22 -6.95 -22.68 -2.30
CA GLY A 22 -5.60 -23.10 -2.69
C GLY A 22 -5.19 -22.78 -4.13
N SER A 23 -6.08 -22.17 -4.92
CA SER A 23 -5.83 -21.90 -6.35
C SER A 23 -4.89 -20.70 -6.64
N GLY A 24 -4.31 -20.08 -5.62
CA GLY A 24 -3.36 -18.98 -5.79
C GLY A 24 -3.99 -17.59 -6.08
N LYS A 25 -5.32 -17.46 -6.08
CA LYS A 25 -5.99 -16.16 -6.34
C LYS A 25 -5.56 -15.08 -5.36
N SER A 26 -5.58 -15.36 -4.07
CA SER A 26 -5.14 -14.42 -3.04
C SER A 26 -3.64 -14.11 -3.16
N SER A 27 -2.84 -15.10 -3.56
CA SER A 27 -1.41 -14.90 -3.83
C SER A 27 -1.18 -13.99 -5.03
N ALA A 28 -1.98 -14.12 -6.09
CA ALA A 28 -1.90 -13.24 -7.26
C ALA A 28 -2.25 -11.78 -6.90
N VAL A 29 -3.30 -11.56 -6.12
CA VAL A 29 -3.67 -10.22 -5.62
C VAL A 29 -2.57 -9.64 -4.74
N ALA A 30 -2.05 -10.43 -3.78
CA ALA A 30 -0.97 -10.00 -2.91
C ALA A 30 0.32 -9.70 -3.69
N LEU A 31 0.63 -10.49 -4.74
CA LEU A 31 1.75 -10.25 -5.62
C LEU A 31 1.59 -8.96 -6.43
N ALA A 32 0.41 -8.72 -7.00
CA ALA A 32 0.11 -7.50 -7.74
C ALA A 32 0.26 -6.25 -6.84
N ARG A 33 -0.28 -6.29 -5.64
CA ARG A 33 -0.10 -5.21 -4.64
C ARG A 33 1.37 -4.96 -4.31
N TRP A 34 2.13 -6.04 -4.09
CA TRP A 34 3.56 -5.93 -3.80
C TRP A 34 4.32 -5.33 -4.98
N LEU A 35 4.05 -5.73 -6.21
CA LEU A 35 4.72 -5.21 -7.42
C LEU A 35 4.58 -3.70 -7.56
N VAL A 36 3.47 -3.12 -7.12
CA VAL A 36 3.24 -1.67 -7.15
C VAL A 36 3.63 -0.94 -5.85
N GLY A 37 4.47 -1.54 -5.04
CA GLY A 37 5.02 -0.90 -3.84
C GLY A 37 4.32 -1.24 -2.52
N GLY A 38 3.37 -2.18 -2.53
CA GLY A 38 2.74 -2.70 -1.32
C GLY A 38 3.66 -3.60 -0.49
N SER A 39 3.14 -4.07 0.64
CA SER A 39 3.85 -4.98 1.55
C SER A 39 4.24 -6.29 0.88
N ARG A 40 5.42 -6.79 1.25
CA ARG A 40 5.94 -8.06 0.71
C ARG A 40 5.15 -9.26 1.26
N PRO A 41 4.54 -10.09 0.40
CA PRO A 41 3.80 -11.27 0.84
C PRO A 41 4.72 -12.30 1.50
N ALA A 42 4.21 -12.97 2.53
CA ALA A 42 4.98 -13.95 3.30
C ALA A 42 5.44 -15.15 2.44
N PHE A 43 4.67 -15.56 1.45
CA PHE A 43 5.03 -16.69 0.58
C PHE A 43 6.32 -16.43 -0.23
N LEU A 44 6.69 -15.18 -0.48
CA LEU A 44 7.95 -14.84 -1.14
C LEU A 44 9.20 -15.19 -0.31
N ASN A 45 9.04 -15.51 0.98
CA ASN A 45 10.16 -15.99 1.81
C ASN A 45 10.66 -17.36 1.35
N HIS A 46 9.82 -18.12 0.67
CA HIS A 46 10.12 -19.46 0.15
C HIS A 46 10.50 -19.45 -1.33
N VAL A 47 10.52 -18.28 -1.96
CA VAL A 47 10.87 -18.12 -3.38
C VAL A 47 12.27 -17.55 -3.49
N THR A 48 13.20 -18.35 -4.03
CA THR A 48 14.59 -17.94 -4.26
C THR A 48 14.82 -17.54 -5.71
N ALA A 49 15.64 -16.50 -5.89
CA ALA A 49 16.22 -16.07 -7.17
C ALA A 49 15.23 -15.75 -8.33
N SER A 50 13.95 -15.52 -8.05
CA SER A 50 12.97 -15.19 -9.07
C SER A 50 12.78 -13.69 -9.20
N ASN A 51 12.59 -13.25 -10.45
CA ASN A 51 12.10 -11.91 -10.75
C ASN A 51 10.62 -11.98 -11.09
N PHE A 52 9.88 -11.00 -10.62
CA PHE A 52 8.48 -10.83 -10.95
C PHE A 52 8.31 -9.60 -11.84
N TYR A 53 7.40 -9.70 -12.78
CA TYR A 53 7.15 -8.66 -13.77
C TYR A 53 5.69 -8.26 -13.73
N ALA A 54 5.44 -6.97 -13.83
CA ALA A 54 4.11 -6.43 -14.09
C ALA A 54 4.20 -5.46 -15.26
N ARG A 55 3.24 -5.58 -16.17
CA ARG A 55 3.07 -4.67 -17.29
C ARG A 55 1.71 -4.00 -17.15
N PHE A 56 1.72 -2.69 -17.12
CA PHE A 56 0.52 -1.88 -17.08
C PHE A 56 0.46 -1.04 -18.35
N GLY A 57 -0.65 -1.05 -19.01
CA GLY A 57 -0.86 -0.28 -20.22
C GLY A 57 -2.33 0.06 -20.38
N ALA A 58 -2.61 1.23 -20.93
CA ALA A 58 -3.91 1.59 -21.43
C ALA A 58 -3.80 1.86 -22.93
N PRO A 59 -4.86 1.63 -23.72
CA PRO A 59 -4.84 1.91 -25.16
C PRO A 59 -4.40 3.34 -25.43
N GLY A 60 -3.33 3.50 -26.24
CA GLY A 60 -2.78 4.81 -26.60
C GLY A 60 -1.85 5.46 -25.56
N GLN A 61 -1.58 4.79 -24.44
CA GLN A 61 -0.62 5.27 -23.44
C GLN A 61 0.68 4.47 -23.47
N ARG A 62 1.76 5.07 -22.92
CA ARG A 62 3.02 4.34 -22.74
C ARG A 62 2.83 3.22 -21.73
N GLU A 63 3.34 2.06 -22.05
CA GLU A 63 3.36 0.92 -21.12
C GLU A 63 4.33 1.20 -19.97
N LEU A 64 3.90 0.85 -18.77
CA LEU A 64 4.75 0.79 -17.59
C LEU A 64 5.16 -0.66 -17.36
N LEU A 65 6.45 -0.91 -17.33
CA LEU A 65 7.00 -2.21 -16.94
C LEU A 65 7.68 -2.08 -15.58
N ILE A 66 7.30 -2.96 -14.67
CA ILE A 66 7.91 -3.08 -13.35
C ILE A 66 8.51 -4.48 -13.23
N ARG A 67 9.82 -4.55 -12.95
CA ARG A 67 10.51 -5.79 -12.58
C ARG A 67 10.94 -5.70 -11.13
N ARG A 68 10.54 -6.66 -10.32
CA ARG A 68 10.89 -6.69 -8.90
C ARG A 68 11.44 -8.06 -8.51
N PRO A 69 12.69 -8.14 -8.03
CA PRO A 69 13.25 -9.39 -7.50
C PRO A 69 12.55 -9.81 -6.21
N ALA A 70 12.45 -11.12 -5.97
CA ALA A 70 11.88 -11.66 -4.73
C ALA A 70 12.70 -11.32 -3.48
N SER A 71 13.96 -10.98 -3.64
CA SER A 71 14.87 -10.60 -2.54
C SER A 71 14.36 -9.38 -1.78
N LYS A 72 14.46 -9.42 -0.45
CA LYS A 72 13.86 -8.42 0.46
C LYS A 72 14.37 -6.98 0.21
N ASN A 73 15.65 -6.83 -0.10
CA ASN A 73 16.33 -5.54 -0.23
C ASN A 73 16.70 -5.18 -1.68
N ALA A 74 16.23 -5.95 -2.64
CA ALA A 74 16.55 -5.69 -4.03
C ALA A 74 15.80 -4.46 -4.56
N LYS A 75 16.50 -3.71 -5.42
CA LYS A 75 15.89 -2.60 -6.14
C LYS A 75 14.90 -3.13 -7.17
N ALA A 76 13.83 -2.39 -7.36
CA ALA A 76 12.90 -2.60 -8.45
C ALA A 76 13.40 -1.87 -9.70
N HIS A 77 13.17 -2.42 -10.87
CA HIS A 77 13.44 -1.78 -12.14
C HIS A 77 12.11 -1.30 -12.74
N VAL A 78 12.04 -0.02 -13.09
CA VAL A 78 10.84 0.63 -13.61
C VAL A 78 11.14 1.25 -14.97
N GLU A 79 10.31 0.95 -15.97
CA GLU A 79 10.43 1.50 -17.33
C GLU A 79 9.09 2.08 -17.79
N GLY A 80 9.13 3.13 -18.59
CA GLY A 80 7.98 3.64 -19.35
C GLY A 80 7.41 4.99 -18.87
N ILE A 81 7.47 5.33 -17.60
CA ILE A 81 6.99 6.62 -17.06
C ILE A 81 8.15 7.54 -16.74
N ILE A 82 9.19 6.97 -16.23
CA ILE A 82 10.48 7.59 -16.01
C ILE A 82 11.47 6.95 -16.96
N ALA A 83 12.56 7.67 -17.28
CA ALA A 83 13.71 7.01 -17.88
C ALA A 83 14.03 5.78 -17.02
N SER A 84 14.23 4.62 -17.67
CA SER A 84 14.52 3.34 -17.02
C SER A 84 15.39 3.54 -15.78
N SER A 85 14.91 3.21 -14.61
CA SER A 85 15.61 3.46 -13.36
C SER A 85 15.48 2.30 -12.37
N GLU A 86 16.54 2.09 -11.61
CA GLU A 86 16.52 1.22 -10.45
C GLU A 86 16.06 2.01 -9.21
N VAL A 87 14.94 1.59 -8.64
CA VAL A 87 14.29 2.26 -7.52
C VAL A 87 14.39 1.37 -6.27
N PRO A 88 14.85 1.90 -5.13
CA PRO A 88 14.77 1.19 -3.87
C PRO A 88 13.35 0.73 -3.56
N ALA A 89 13.19 -0.44 -2.94
CA ALA A 89 11.87 -0.99 -2.63
C ALA A 89 11.03 -0.06 -1.73
N SER A 90 11.69 0.73 -0.87
CA SER A 90 11.04 1.72 0.01
C SER A 90 10.48 2.93 -0.74
N GLU A 91 11.05 3.27 -1.89
CA GLU A 91 10.68 4.46 -2.68
C GLU A 91 9.75 4.12 -3.85
N LEU A 92 9.61 2.83 -4.16
CA LEU A 92 8.85 2.38 -5.33
C LEU A 92 7.41 2.91 -5.35
N ALA A 93 6.73 2.87 -4.20
CA ALA A 93 5.37 3.36 -4.10
C ALA A 93 5.26 4.86 -4.43
N GLY A 94 6.17 5.67 -3.89
CA GLY A 94 6.23 7.11 -4.19
C GLY A 94 6.55 7.40 -5.65
N CYS A 95 7.48 6.65 -6.23
CA CYS A 95 7.83 6.76 -7.65
C CYS A 95 6.66 6.46 -8.59
N LEU A 96 5.80 5.50 -8.22
CA LEU A 96 4.65 5.09 -9.03
C LEU A 96 3.38 5.92 -8.77
N ALA A 97 3.34 6.69 -7.68
CA ALA A 97 2.18 7.48 -7.26
C ALA A 97 1.63 8.42 -8.34
N PRO A 98 2.47 9.24 -9.00
CA PRO A 98 1.97 10.16 -10.04
C PRO A 98 1.35 9.43 -11.22
N ALA A 99 1.89 8.27 -11.56
CA ALA A 99 1.49 7.51 -12.73
C ALA A 99 0.14 6.81 -12.57
N PHE A 100 -0.10 6.21 -11.40
CA PHE A 100 -1.30 5.43 -11.16
C PHE A 100 -2.47 6.24 -10.60
N PHE A 101 -2.16 7.24 -9.79
CA PHE A 101 -3.17 7.95 -9.02
C PHE A 101 -3.11 9.47 -9.16
N ALA A 102 -2.24 9.99 -10.02
CA ALA A 102 -1.99 11.43 -10.14
C ALA A 102 -1.72 12.12 -8.78
N LEU A 103 -1.12 11.38 -7.85
CA LEU A 103 -0.78 11.91 -6.53
C LEU A 103 0.44 12.83 -6.64
N PRO A 104 0.39 14.03 -6.09
CA PRO A 104 1.57 14.87 -5.93
C PRO A 104 2.65 14.18 -5.08
N VAL A 105 3.91 14.39 -5.41
CA VAL A 105 5.06 13.76 -4.72
C VAL A 105 5.13 14.16 -3.24
N GLU A 106 4.66 15.36 -2.94
CA GLU A 106 4.69 15.96 -1.61
C GLU A 106 3.62 15.42 -0.65
N VAL A 107 2.66 14.65 -1.18
CA VAL A 107 1.55 14.13 -0.36
C VAL A 107 1.96 12.84 0.32
N SER A 108 1.99 12.87 1.64
CA SER A 108 2.35 11.71 2.46
C SER A 108 1.23 10.65 2.51
N ARG A 109 -0.03 11.06 2.40
CA ARG A 109 -1.21 10.18 2.48
C ARG A 109 -2.37 10.67 1.59
N PRO A 110 -3.14 9.73 0.99
CA PRO A 110 -2.96 8.28 1.04
C PRO A 110 -1.74 7.81 0.24
N THR A 111 -1.07 6.77 0.70
CA THR A 111 0.01 6.16 -0.09
C THR A 111 -0.54 5.34 -1.25
N PRO A 112 0.19 5.18 -2.37
CA PRO A 112 -0.24 4.32 -3.47
C PRO A 112 -0.54 2.89 -3.04
N GLY A 113 0.24 2.34 -2.10
CA GLY A 113 -0.01 1.02 -1.52
C GLY A 113 -1.34 0.92 -0.79
N GLN A 114 -1.76 1.97 -0.07
CA GLN A 114 -3.07 2.06 0.58
C GLN A 114 -4.20 2.15 -0.43
N LEU A 115 -4.04 2.92 -1.50
CA LEU A 115 -5.03 3.02 -2.58
C LEU A 115 -5.18 1.70 -3.33
N TRP A 116 -4.06 1.03 -3.65
CA TRP A 116 -4.10 -0.32 -4.23
C TRP A 116 -4.77 -1.33 -3.30
N ALA A 117 -4.50 -1.27 -2.00
CA ALA A 117 -5.15 -2.15 -1.04
C ALA A 117 -6.66 -1.92 -0.95
N GLN A 118 -7.13 -0.70 -1.17
CA GLN A 118 -8.56 -0.39 -1.21
C GLN A 118 -9.22 -0.94 -2.48
N LEU A 119 -8.54 -0.91 -3.63
CA LEU A 119 -9.04 -1.45 -4.90
C LEU A 119 -8.96 -2.98 -4.95
N ALA A 120 -7.89 -3.57 -4.43
CA ALA A 120 -7.63 -5.01 -4.45
C ALA A 120 -7.72 -5.57 -3.03
N ARG A 121 -8.92 -5.59 -2.47
CA ARG A 121 -9.20 -5.98 -1.08
C ARG A 121 -9.07 -7.48 -0.88
N ASP A 122 -8.48 -7.85 0.25
CA ASP A 122 -8.44 -9.22 0.77
C ASP A 122 -9.13 -9.36 2.15
N TYR A 123 -9.55 -8.23 2.73
CA TYR A 123 -10.31 -8.17 3.97
C TYR A 123 -11.76 -7.76 3.69
N PHE A 124 -12.72 -8.54 4.19
CA PHE A 124 -14.15 -8.37 3.93
C PHE A 124 -14.98 -8.21 5.21
N GLY A 125 -14.33 -8.05 6.36
CA GLY A 125 -15.02 -7.87 7.64
C GLY A 125 -15.73 -6.52 7.75
N ASP A 126 -15.20 -5.49 7.11
CA ASP A 126 -15.78 -4.15 7.07
C ASP A 126 -15.61 -3.59 5.64
N PRO A 127 -16.68 -3.06 5.00
CA PRO A 127 -16.65 -2.58 3.62
C PRO A 127 -15.71 -1.38 3.41
N TRP A 128 -15.36 -0.65 4.46
CA TRP A 128 -14.56 0.56 4.38
C TRP A 128 -13.08 0.32 4.69
N ARG A 129 -12.75 -0.73 5.41
CA ARG A 129 -11.41 -1.06 5.88
C ARG A 129 -10.69 -2.03 4.96
N ILE A 130 -9.38 -1.89 4.85
CA ILE A 130 -8.51 -2.83 4.12
C ILE A 130 -7.90 -3.90 5.02
N SER A 131 -8.03 -3.74 6.35
CA SER A 131 -7.60 -4.71 7.36
C SER A 131 -8.36 -4.50 8.66
N SER A 132 -8.26 -5.44 9.60
CA SER A 132 -8.83 -5.31 10.95
C SER A 132 -8.16 -4.22 11.81
N TRP A 133 -6.95 -3.80 11.44
CA TRP A 133 -6.17 -2.78 12.16
C TRP A 133 -6.32 -1.38 11.57
N ASP A 134 -7.06 -1.26 10.49
CA ASP A 134 -7.28 -0.01 9.77
C ASP A 134 -8.18 0.91 10.59
N SER A 135 -7.77 2.15 10.77
CA SER A 135 -8.56 3.14 11.48
C SER A 135 -9.66 3.74 10.60
N ASP A 136 -10.72 4.25 11.19
CA ASP A 136 -11.78 4.96 10.45
C ASP A 136 -11.24 6.17 9.72
N TRP A 137 -10.25 6.82 10.31
CA TRP A 137 -9.58 7.96 9.69
C TRP A 137 -8.82 7.57 8.43
N GLU A 138 -7.98 6.52 8.47
CA GLU A 138 -7.24 6.03 7.29
C GLU A 138 -8.18 5.57 6.19
N SER A 139 -9.27 4.90 6.56
CA SER A 139 -10.34 4.56 5.60
C SER A 139 -10.96 5.80 4.99
N GLY A 140 -11.25 6.82 5.80
CA GLY A 140 -11.78 8.11 5.33
C GLY A 140 -10.86 8.83 4.36
N VAL A 141 -9.55 8.84 4.61
CA VAL A 141 -8.54 9.43 3.71
C VAL A 141 -8.55 8.75 2.34
N ARG A 142 -8.55 7.42 2.30
CA ARG A 142 -8.56 6.67 1.03
C ARG A 142 -9.86 6.86 0.26
N LEU A 143 -10.98 6.75 0.94
CA LEU A 143 -12.29 6.94 0.33
C LEU A 143 -12.48 8.38 -0.16
N GLY A 144 -12.03 9.35 0.63
CA GLY A 144 -12.03 10.76 0.25
C GLY A 144 -11.29 10.98 -1.06
N PHE A 145 -10.13 10.36 -1.23
CA PHE A 145 -9.37 10.41 -2.48
C PHE A 145 -10.19 9.86 -3.67
N PHE A 146 -10.80 8.68 -3.54
CA PHE A 146 -11.63 8.11 -4.60
C PHE A 146 -12.91 8.91 -4.87
N LEU A 147 -13.38 9.68 -3.91
CA LEU A 147 -14.50 10.61 -4.06
C LEU A 147 -14.08 11.99 -4.60
N GLY A 148 -12.81 12.18 -4.94
CA GLY A 148 -12.29 13.41 -5.52
C GLY A 148 -11.94 14.49 -4.50
N ILE A 149 -11.84 14.16 -3.21
CA ILE A 149 -11.31 15.09 -2.21
C ILE A 149 -9.81 15.22 -2.43
N SER A 150 -9.33 16.47 -2.47
CA SER A 150 -7.92 16.75 -2.70
C SER A 150 -7.01 16.00 -1.73
N PRO A 151 -6.00 15.27 -2.23
CA PRO A 151 -5.03 14.56 -1.39
C PRO A 151 -4.24 15.51 -0.47
N GLU A 152 -4.09 16.77 -0.84
CA GLU A 152 -3.47 17.79 0.02
C GLU A 152 -4.29 18.05 1.28
N VAL A 153 -5.62 18.10 1.15
CA VAL A 153 -6.52 18.30 2.31
C VAL A 153 -6.49 17.08 3.21
N THR A 154 -6.61 15.88 2.63
CA THR A 154 -6.59 14.64 3.41
C THR A 154 -5.22 14.36 4.00
N GLY A 155 -4.12 14.69 3.31
CA GLY A 155 -2.76 14.60 3.82
C GLY A 155 -2.54 15.47 5.04
N ARG A 156 -2.91 16.76 4.98
CA ARG A 156 -2.78 17.69 6.12
C ARG A 156 -3.61 17.26 7.33
N ALA A 157 -4.80 16.73 7.11
CA ALA A 157 -5.60 16.16 8.20
C ALA A 157 -4.87 15.01 8.90
N GLY A 158 -4.09 14.21 8.13
CA GLY A 158 -3.24 13.15 8.65
C GLY A 158 -2.08 13.64 9.48
N ASP A 159 -1.37 14.59 8.96
CA ASP A 159 -0.24 15.19 9.67
C ASP A 159 -0.71 15.80 11.00
N LEU A 160 -1.87 16.44 11.03
CA LEU A 160 -2.46 16.95 12.27
C LEU A 160 -2.85 15.85 13.26
N ALA A 161 -3.39 14.73 12.78
CA ALA A 161 -3.73 13.59 13.63
C ALA A 161 -2.46 12.96 14.24
N ASP A 162 -1.41 12.78 13.44
CA ASP A 162 -0.12 12.25 13.89
C ASP A 162 0.56 13.20 14.89
N LEU A 163 0.55 14.51 14.64
CA LEU A 163 1.03 15.52 15.58
C LEU A 163 0.25 15.49 16.90
N GLY A 164 -1.08 15.36 16.84
CA GLY A 164 -1.94 15.22 18.01
C GLY A 164 -1.63 13.97 18.83
N ALA A 165 -1.38 12.83 18.16
CA ALA A 165 -1.00 11.60 18.83
C ALA A 165 0.39 11.72 19.48
N ASN A 166 1.37 12.30 18.79
CA ASN A 166 2.71 12.54 19.30
C ASN A 166 2.71 13.48 20.51
N LEU A 167 1.91 14.55 20.46
CA LEU A 167 1.73 15.48 21.58
C LEU A 167 1.13 14.78 22.81
N LYS A 168 0.13 13.93 22.58
CA LYS A 168 -0.49 13.14 23.66
C LYS A 168 0.51 12.15 24.27
N ALA A 169 1.32 11.49 23.46
CA ALA A 169 2.37 10.59 23.91
C ALA A 169 3.46 11.33 24.70
N ALA A 170 3.91 12.50 24.20
CA ALA A 170 4.88 13.35 24.89
C ALA A 170 4.36 13.86 26.24
N LYS A 171 3.11 14.31 26.30
CA LYS A 171 2.46 14.72 27.57
C LYS A 171 2.41 13.57 28.57
N LYS A 172 2.05 12.35 28.13
CA LYS A 172 2.03 11.16 28.97
C LYS A 172 3.43 10.80 29.48
N ALA A 173 4.45 10.88 28.64
CA ALA A 173 5.85 10.63 29.00
C ALA A 173 6.38 11.66 30.00
N ALA A 174 6.01 12.94 29.85
CA ALA A 174 6.36 14.00 30.81
C ALA A 174 5.69 13.75 32.17
N GLN A 175 4.42 13.37 32.19
CA GLN A 175 3.66 13.06 33.42
C GLN A 175 4.21 11.82 34.14
N SER A 176 4.69 10.81 33.39
CA SER A 176 5.28 9.59 33.98
C SER A 176 6.73 9.77 34.48
N GLY A 177 7.31 10.98 34.37
CA GLY A 177 8.67 11.27 34.81
C GLY A 177 9.78 10.68 33.94
N VAL A 178 9.44 10.09 32.78
CA VAL A 178 10.40 9.53 31.81
C VAL A 178 11.25 10.65 31.17
N LEU A 179 10.66 11.83 31.00
CA LEU A 179 11.35 13.03 30.53
C LEU A 179 11.70 13.91 31.73
N ARG A 180 12.88 13.71 32.31
CA ARG A 180 13.41 14.60 33.35
C ARG A 180 13.80 15.95 32.73
N GLY A 181 13.14 17.03 33.15
CA GLY A 181 13.49 18.40 32.77
C GLY A 181 12.53 19.13 31.82
N VAL A 182 11.44 18.54 31.39
CA VAL A 182 10.39 19.27 30.68
C VAL A 182 9.40 19.79 31.70
N SER A 183 9.46 21.09 32.00
CA SER A 183 8.47 21.76 32.85
C SER A 183 7.09 21.69 32.19
N THR A 184 6.07 21.36 32.99
CA THR A 184 4.67 21.33 32.56
C THR A 184 4.12 22.71 32.17
N ASP A 185 4.89 23.78 32.42
CA ASP A 185 4.50 25.15 32.09
C ASP A 185 4.66 25.50 30.61
N MET A 186 5.49 24.77 29.85
CA MET A 186 5.61 24.95 28.39
C MET A 186 4.39 24.39 27.60
N ALA A 187 3.48 23.70 28.21
CA ALA A 187 2.33 23.07 27.53
C ALA A 187 1.07 23.93 27.54
N LYS A 188 1.14 25.17 28.06
CA LYS A 188 0.01 26.08 28.19
C LYS A 188 0.05 27.30 27.28
N THR A 189 1.05 27.38 26.41
CA THR A 189 1.12 28.37 25.34
C THR A 189 0.75 27.70 24.02
#